data_59cf143fb74be416646e740a3f3dc106
#
_entry.id   59cf143fb74be416646e740a3f3dc106
#
_cell.length_a   1.000
_cell.length_b   1.000
_cell.length_c   1.000
_cell.angle_alpha   90.00
_cell.angle_beta   90.00
_cell.angle_gamma   90.00
#
_symmetry.space_group_name_H-M   'P 1'
#
loop_
_entity.id
_entity.type
_entity.pdbx_description
1 polymer ?
#
loop_
_entity_poly.entity_id
_entity_poly.type
_entity_poly.pdbx_seq_one_letter_code
_entity_poly.pdbx_strand_id
1 'polypeptide(L)'
;MADYREFLEKLDRKAYHEGEWQWQEDGYTVTRTTHWSPPGCHMGCGVLLYTKDGKLERVEGDPLNAVANGKLCMRCLDLPEAVNHPDRLKYPLRRFGERGQ
;
A
#
# COMPACT_ATOMS: atom_id res chain seq x y z
N MET A 1 11.62 -8.34 -29.68
CA MET A 1 11.01 -7.90 -28.42
C MET A 1 11.04 -9.07 -27.42
N ALA A 2 11.64 -8.90 -26.27
CA ALA A 2 11.67 -9.97 -25.27
C ALA A 2 10.26 -10.28 -24.80
N ASP A 3 9.94 -11.56 -24.71
CA ASP A 3 8.66 -12.00 -24.15
C ASP A 3 8.61 -11.61 -22.67
N TYR A 4 7.50 -11.07 -22.25
CA TYR A 4 7.24 -10.69 -20.86
C TYR A 4 7.45 -11.88 -19.90
N ARG A 5 7.12 -13.08 -20.33
CA ARG A 5 7.34 -14.31 -19.54
C ARG A 5 8.81 -14.56 -19.30
N GLU A 6 9.63 -14.38 -20.32
CA GLU A 6 11.09 -14.54 -20.20
C GLU A 6 11.67 -13.52 -19.22
N PHE A 7 11.16 -12.29 -19.24
CA PHE A 7 11.54 -11.26 -18.28
C PHE A 7 11.20 -11.68 -16.85
N LEU A 8 10.00 -12.19 -16.62
CA LEU A 8 9.58 -12.65 -15.29
C LEU A 8 10.42 -13.81 -14.77
N GLU A 9 10.79 -14.73 -15.66
CA GLU A 9 11.63 -15.87 -15.29
C GLU A 9 13.02 -15.44 -14.85
N LYS A 10 13.54 -14.36 -15.43
CA LYS A 10 14.86 -13.81 -15.09
C LYS A 10 14.83 -12.95 -13.83
N LEU A 11 13.65 -12.58 -13.34
CA LEU A 11 13.53 -11.76 -12.16
C LEU A 11 13.96 -12.54 -10.92
N ASP A 12 14.91 -12.00 -10.17
CA ASP A 12 15.26 -12.59 -8.88
C ASP A 12 14.16 -12.27 -7.85
N ARG A 13 13.21 -13.15 -7.77
CA ARG A 13 12.05 -12.96 -6.89
C ARG A 13 12.43 -12.99 -5.41
N LYS A 14 13.54 -13.59 -5.06
CA LYS A 14 14.04 -13.60 -3.68
C LYS A 14 14.46 -12.21 -3.22
N ALA A 15 14.95 -11.38 -4.15
CA ALA A 15 15.32 -10.01 -3.85
C ALA A 15 14.10 -9.17 -3.44
N TYR A 16 12.89 -9.62 -3.80
CA TYR A 16 11.64 -8.95 -3.45
C TYR A 16 10.88 -9.68 -2.34
N HIS A 17 11.55 -10.56 -1.61
CA HIS A 17 10.96 -11.30 -0.48
C HIS A 17 9.78 -12.19 -0.90
N GLU A 18 9.90 -12.92 -2.01
CA GLU A 18 8.84 -13.83 -2.45
C GLU A 18 8.51 -14.84 -1.35
N GLY A 19 7.22 -15.01 -1.07
CA GLY A 19 6.74 -15.91 -0.03
C GLY A 19 6.68 -15.29 1.37
N GLU A 20 7.20 -14.09 1.54
CA GLU A 20 7.14 -13.37 2.80
C GLU A 20 6.07 -12.27 2.75
N TRP A 21 5.26 -12.17 3.79
CA TRP A 21 4.24 -11.12 3.87
C TRP A 21 4.69 -9.93 4.72
N GLN A 22 5.69 -10.12 5.56
CA GLN A 22 6.24 -9.07 6.42
C GLN A 22 7.72 -9.32 6.71
N TRP A 23 8.51 -8.26 6.71
CA TRP A 23 9.95 -8.34 7.02
C TRP A 23 10.45 -7.01 7.56
N GLN A 24 11.69 -7.00 8.05
CA GLN A 24 12.36 -5.79 8.52
C GLN A 24 13.35 -5.32 7.46
N GLU A 25 13.33 -4.02 7.20
CA GLU A 25 14.23 -3.40 6.21
C GLU A 25 14.52 -1.96 6.60
N ASP A 26 15.80 -1.62 6.77
CA ASP A 26 16.25 -0.25 7.09
C ASP A 26 15.52 0.41 8.28
N GLY A 27 15.22 -0.38 9.32
CA GLY A 27 14.50 0.10 10.49
C GLY A 27 12.98 0.14 10.35
N TYR A 28 12.46 -0.22 9.18
CA TYR A 28 11.02 -0.30 8.94
C TYR A 28 10.53 -1.73 9.05
N THR A 29 9.29 -1.88 9.46
CA THR A 29 8.54 -3.10 9.22
C THR A 29 7.82 -2.94 7.89
N VAL A 30 8.12 -3.82 6.94
CA VAL A 30 7.51 -3.80 5.61
C VAL A 30 6.46 -4.89 5.54
N THR A 31 5.24 -4.52 5.18
CA THR A 31 4.12 -5.46 5.07
C THR A 31 3.60 -5.49 3.64
N ARG A 32 3.51 -6.68 3.08
CA ARG A 32 2.96 -6.90 1.74
C ARG A 32 1.46 -7.12 1.84
N THR A 33 0.68 -6.32 1.12
CA THR A 33 -0.76 -6.44 1.13
C THR A 33 -1.37 -5.88 -0.16
N THR A 34 -2.68 -5.86 -0.20
CA THR A 34 -3.43 -5.29 -1.31
C THR A 34 -4.19 -4.08 -0.82
N HIS A 35 -4.15 -3.01 -1.59
CA HIS A 35 -4.82 -1.77 -1.26
C HIS A 35 -6.09 -1.60 -2.09
N TRP A 36 -7.17 -1.25 -1.42
CA TRP A 36 -8.42 -0.85 -2.03
C TRP A 36 -8.77 0.54 -1.52
N SER A 37 -8.59 1.55 -2.37
CA SER A 37 -8.79 2.94 -1.97
C SER A 37 -10.26 3.35 -2.07
N PRO A 38 -10.90 3.71 -0.95
CA PRO A 38 -12.18 4.41 -1.06
C PRO A 38 -11.97 5.81 -1.64
N PRO A 39 -12.93 6.43 -2.32
CA PRO A 39 -14.30 5.90 -2.51
C PRO A 39 -14.53 5.09 -3.78
N GLY A 40 -13.59 4.59 -4.46
CA GLY A 40 -13.96 3.87 -5.67
C GLY A 40 -12.87 3.18 -6.44
N CYS A 41 -11.70 3.03 -5.89
CA CYS A 41 -10.66 2.26 -6.56
C CYS A 41 -10.86 0.77 -6.28
N HIS A 42 -11.09 -0.01 -7.35
CA HIS A 42 -11.34 -1.45 -7.26
C HIS A 42 -10.20 -2.28 -7.87
N MET A 43 -9.06 -1.67 -8.14
CA MET A 43 -7.98 -2.36 -8.85
C MET A 43 -7.24 -3.38 -7.99
N GLY A 44 -7.26 -3.24 -6.68
CA GLY A 44 -6.58 -4.17 -5.81
C GLY A 44 -5.06 -4.16 -5.99
N CYS A 45 -4.47 -2.97 -6.08
CA CYS A 45 -3.04 -2.82 -6.27
C CYS A 45 -2.26 -3.42 -5.11
N GLY A 46 -1.23 -4.22 -5.44
CA GLY A 46 -0.32 -4.75 -4.43
C GLY A 46 0.60 -3.67 -3.91
N VAL A 47 0.68 -3.55 -2.60
CA VAL A 47 1.45 -2.50 -1.94
C VAL A 47 2.39 -3.07 -0.89
N LEU A 48 3.49 -2.36 -0.68
CA LEU A 48 4.40 -2.58 0.44
C LEU A 48 4.23 -1.41 1.40
N LEU A 49 3.79 -1.71 2.62
CA LEU A 49 3.57 -0.71 3.66
C LEU A 49 4.80 -0.64 4.56
N TYR A 50 5.42 0.54 4.63
CA TYR A 50 6.59 0.80 5.46
C TYR A 50 6.16 1.49 6.74
N THR A 51 6.18 0.76 7.84
CA THR A 51 5.78 1.29 9.15
C THR A 51 6.98 1.38 10.09
N LYS A 52 6.97 2.40 10.94
CA LYS A 52 7.99 2.62 11.95
C LYS A 52 7.32 3.23 13.18
N ASP A 53 7.62 2.66 14.34
CA ASP A 53 7.05 3.13 15.61
C ASP A 53 5.52 3.24 15.59
N GLY A 54 4.88 2.28 14.94
CA GLY A 54 3.43 2.23 14.85
C GLY A 54 2.81 3.19 13.85
N LYS A 55 3.61 3.88 13.05
CA LYS A 55 3.14 4.86 12.09
C LYS A 55 3.48 4.45 10.67
N LEU A 56 2.50 4.57 9.76
CA LEU A 56 2.73 4.36 8.33
C LEU A 56 3.47 5.56 7.76
N GLU A 57 4.70 5.35 7.30
CA GLU A 57 5.53 6.44 6.78
C GLU A 57 5.63 6.45 5.26
N ARG A 58 5.57 5.28 4.63
CA ARG A 58 5.75 5.18 3.18
C ARG A 58 4.97 4.04 2.61
N VAL A 59 4.52 4.18 1.37
CA VAL A 59 3.86 3.12 0.60
C VAL A 59 4.56 3.01 -0.75
N GLU A 60 4.90 1.80 -1.14
CA GLU A 60 5.49 1.52 -2.46
C GLU A 60 4.72 0.41 -3.16
N GLY A 61 4.85 0.33 -4.48
CA GLY A 61 4.26 -0.74 -5.25
C GLY A 61 5.01 -2.06 -5.05
N ASP A 62 4.26 -3.15 -4.94
CA ASP A 62 4.85 -4.47 -4.82
C ASP A 62 5.31 -4.97 -6.19
N PRO A 63 6.62 -5.18 -6.40
CA PRO A 63 7.13 -5.66 -7.69
C PRO A 63 6.61 -7.04 -8.08
N LEU A 64 6.17 -7.84 -7.12
CA LEU A 64 5.66 -9.19 -7.36
C LEU A 64 4.15 -9.23 -7.64
N ASN A 65 3.47 -8.11 -7.52
CA ASN A 65 2.03 -8.05 -7.79
C ASN A 65 1.75 -8.04 -9.29
N ALA A 66 0.91 -8.96 -9.75
CA ALA A 66 0.62 -9.12 -11.17
C ALA A 66 -0.17 -7.94 -11.76
N VAL A 67 -0.96 -7.26 -10.94
CA VAL A 67 -1.79 -6.12 -11.38
C VAL A 67 -0.97 -4.84 -11.51
N ALA A 68 -0.25 -4.49 -10.45
CA ALA A 68 0.44 -3.21 -10.35
C ALA A 68 1.89 -3.26 -10.82
N ASN A 69 2.56 -4.41 -10.73
CA ASN A 69 3.97 -4.56 -11.14
C ASN A 69 4.91 -3.52 -10.53
N GLY A 70 4.74 -3.21 -9.26
CA GLY A 70 5.57 -2.24 -8.56
C GLY A 70 5.20 -0.79 -8.81
N LYS A 71 4.11 -0.52 -9.52
CA LYS A 71 3.66 0.85 -9.82
C LYS A 71 2.40 1.17 -9.05
N LEU A 72 2.29 2.40 -8.58
CA LEU A 72 1.12 2.89 -7.87
C LEU A 72 0.72 4.26 -8.41
N CYS A 73 -0.58 4.54 -8.36
CA CYS A 73 -1.08 5.88 -8.65
C CYS A 73 -0.88 6.80 -7.44
N MET A 74 -1.16 8.09 -7.62
CA MET A 74 -0.99 9.08 -6.55
C MET A 74 -1.82 8.79 -5.31
N ARG A 75 -2.99 8.19 -5.43
CA ARG A 75 -3.82 7.83 -4.28
C ARG A 75 -3.12 6.88 -3.33
N CYS A 76 -2.49 5.85 -3.87
CA CYS A 76 -1.77 4.89 -3.04
C CYS A 76 -0.50 5.51 -2.45
N LEU A 77 0.21 6.31 -3.23
CA LEU A 77 1.44 6.95 -2.78
C LEU A 77 1.19 7.96 -1.66
N ASP A 78 0.02 8.62 -1.67
CA ASP A 78 -0.35 9.60 -0.65
C ASP A 78 -1.05 8.98 0.56
N LEU A 79 -1.17 7.66 0.60
CA LEU A 79 -1.86 6.97 1.69
C LEU A 79 -1.34 7.34 3.09
N PRO A 80 -0.03 7.50 3.32
CA PRO A 80 0.45 7.89 4.64
C PRO A 80 -0.13 9.21 5.14
N GLU A 81 -0.34 10.18 4.25
CA GLU A 81 -0.95 11.47 4.62
C GLU A 81 -2.39 11.30 5.05
N ALA A 82 -3.16 10.46 4.35
CA ALA A 82 -4.54 10.20 4.71
C ALA A 82 -4.65 9.43 6.03
N VAL A 83 -3.81 8.43 6.23
CA VAL A 83 -3.83 7.60 7.44
C VAL A 83 -3.41 8.41 8.67
N ASN A 84 -2.44 9.29 8.53
CA ASN A 84 -1.85 10.06 9.63
C ASN A 84 -2.44 11.47 9.75
N HIS A 85 -3.44 11.82 8.95
CA HIS A 85 -3.99 13.16 8.94
C HIS A 85 -4.56 13.54 10.32
N PRO A 86 -4.25 14.76 10.83
CA PRO A 86 -4.72 15.16 12.16
C PRO A 86 -6.24 15.21 12.29
N ASP A 87 -6.95 15.46 11.19
CA ASP A 87 -8.42 15.53 11.19
C ASP A 87 -9.08 14.18 10.90
N ARG A 88 -8.30 13.11 10.82
CA ARG A 88 -8.86 11.79 10.60
C ARG A 88 -9.78 11.39 11.75
N LEU A 89 -10.98 10.93 11.43
CA LEU A 89 -11.91 10.41 12.42
C LEU A 89 -11.38 9.13 13.06
N LYS A 90 -11.27 9.13 14.39
CA LYS A 90 -10.73 7.99 15.15
C LYS A 90 -11.80 7.20 15.88
N TYR A 91 -12.99 7.78 16.00
CA TYR A 91 -14.11 7.17 16.70
C TYR A 91 -15.38 7.39 15.89
N PRO A 92 -16.39 6.52 16.07
CA PRO A 92 -17.71 6.79 15.49
C PRO A 92 -18.26 8.09 16.01
N LEU A 93 -18.81 8.91 15.12
CA LEU A 93 -19.41 10.20 15.48
C LEU A 93 -20.92 10.12 15.30
N ARG A 94 -21.62 10.76 16.22
CA ARG A 94 -23.08 10.89 16.16
C ARG A 94 -23.45 12.37 16.10
N ARG A 95 -24.32 12.70 15.18
CA ARG A 95 -24.82 14.08 15.07
C ARG A 95 -25.86 14.37 16.15
N PHE A 96 -25.73 15.53 16.79
CA PHE A 96 -26.70 16.05 17.75
C PHE A 96 -27.40 17.30 17.21
N GLY A 97 -27.72 17.51 16.14
CA GLY A 97 -28.35 18.68 15.60
C GLY A 97 -29.01 18.39 14.27
N GLU A 98 -29.39 19.44 13.59
CA GLU A 98 -29.94 19.33 12.26
C GLU A 98 -28.86 18.99 11.24
N ARG A 99 -29.29 18.54 10.05
CA ARG A 99 -28.36 18.25 8.97
C ARG A 99 -27.49 19.46 8.64
N GLY A 100 -26.23 19.23 8.47
CA GLY A 100 -25.27 20.28 8.13
C GLY A 100 -24.61 20.92 9.34
N GLN A 101 -24.89 20.43 10.51
CA GLN A 101 -24.24 20.92 11.73
C GLN A 101 -23.21 19.94 12.27
#